data_73570f280d32aa3039946446d25a00d4
#
_entry.id   73570f280d32aa3039946446d25a00d4
#
_cell.length_a   1.000
_cell.length_b   1.000
_cell.length_c   1.000
_cell.angle_alpha   90.00
_cell.angle_beta   90.00
_cell.angle_gamma   90.00
#
_symmetry.space_group_name_H-M   'P 1'
#
loop_
_entity.id
_entity.type
_entity.pdbx_description
1 polymer ?
#
loop_
_entity_poly.entity_id
_entity_poly.type
_entity_poly.pdbx_seq_one_letter_code
_entity_poly.pdbx_strand_id
1 'polypeptide(L)'
;MELKRVVVTGLGAITPLGNTLPETWEGIINGKSGAGPITQFDASKFKTQFACEVKGFDPLKVMDRKEARKCDRYSLFAIDAAKQAIEDAAMDLDNEDKNRIGVIFASGIGGIKTFDEEVLSYAKIKDTIGPKFNPFFIPKMISDIAAGHISMLYGFHGPNFATVSACASSTNAISDAFNYIRLGKANVIITGGAEAAVSESGVGGFNSMNALSTRNDSPETASRPFSASRDGFVMGEGGACLVLEEMEHALARGAKIYCEIAGTGMSADAYHLTASHPDGLGAKLVMRNALEDAGMTSEDIDYINVHGTSTPVGDISEVKAIKDVFGEHAYQLNISSTKSMTGHLLGAAGAVEAILCIMAINDGIIPPTINHAEGDDDPEIDYKLNFTFNKAQKREVKAALSNTFGFGGHNACAIVKKFVK
;
A
#
# COMPACT_ATOMS: atom_id res chain seq x y z
N MET A 1 -25.40 1.42 -19.74
CA MET A 1 -25.38 2.02 -18.38
C MET A 1 -24.23 3.02 -18.40
N GLU A 2 -24.48 4.26 -18.07
CA GLU A 2 -23.44 5.28 -17.94
C GLU A 2 -22.67 4.99 -16.64
N LEU A 3 -21.34 4.94 -16.73
CA LEU A 3 -20.48 4.74 -15.56
C LEU A 3 -20.40 6.04 -14.75
N LYS A 4 -20.51 5.90 -13.43
CA LYS A 4 -20.41 7.05 -12.51
C LYS A 4 -18.96 7.43 -12.29
N ARG A 5 -18.70 8.74 -12.10
CA ARG A 5 -17.39 9.23 -11.68
C ARG A 5 -17.17 8.96 -10.19
N VAL A 6 -15.95 8.64 -9.83
CA VAL A 6 -15.57 8.29 -8.45
C VAL A 6 -14.46 9.20 -7.95
N VAL A 7 -14.71 9.81 -6.82
CA VAL A 7 -13.80 10.78 -6.20
C VAL A 7 -13.31 10.29 -4.86
N VAL A 8 -12.20 10.85 -4.38
CA VAL A 8 -11.64 10.59 -3.05
C VAL A 8 -11.98 11.76 -2.14
N THR A 9 -12.70 11.48 -1.05
CA THR A 9 -13.17 12.51 -0.12
C THR A 9 -12.53 12.43 1.26
N GLY A 10 -11.86 11.33 1.59
CA GLY A 10 -11.16 11.18 2.86
C GLY A 10 -9.93 10.29 2.77
N LEU A 11 -8.92 10.59 3.56
CA LEU A 11 -7.62 9.93 3.59
C LEU A 11 -7.16 9.68 5.03
N GLY A 12 -6.58 8.50 5.27
CA GLY A 12 -5.96 8.14 6.55
C GLY A 12 -4.78 7.22 6.36
N ALA A 13 -3.75 7.38 7.17
CA ALA A 13 -2.55 6.54 7.08
C ALA A 13 -1.85 6.38 8.42
N ILE A 14 -1.29 5.19 8.62
CA ILE A 14 -0.34 4.84 9.67
C ILE A 14 0.83 4.16 9.00
N THR A 15 2.02 4.72 9.16
CA THR A 15 3.24 4.23 8.50
C THR A 15 4.43 4.27 9.45
N PRO A 16 5.57 3.70 9.09
CA PRO A 16 6.82 3.84 9.86
C PRO A 16 7.30 5.28 10.05
N LEU A 17 6.75 6.23 9.27
CA LEU A 17 7.12 7.66 9.32
C LEU A 17 6.19 8.51 10.19
N GLY A 18 4.99 8.01 10.51
CA GLY A 18 4.03 8.70 11.36
C GLY A 18 2.74 7.92 11.55
N ASN A 19 2.03 8.23 12.63
CA ASN A 19 0.74 7.61 12.97
C ASN A 19 -0.46 8.38 12.37
N THR A 20 -0.19 9.43 11.61
CA THR A 20 -1.18 10.22 10.88
C THR A 20 -0.70 10.50 9.46
N LEU A 21 -1.63 10.84 8.57
CA LEU A 21 -1.25 11.22 7.19
C LEU A 21 -0.36 12.47 7.14
N PRO A 22 -0.62 13.56 7.89
CA PRO A 22 0.30 14.72 7.90
C PRO A 22 1.72 14.38 8.33
N GLU A 23 1.90 13.58 9.40
CA GLU A 23 3.23 13.13 9.85
C GLU A 23 3.91 12.27 8.80
N THR A 24 3.16 11.34 8.18
CA THR A 24 3.66 10.50 7.08
C THR A 24 4.13 11.35 5.92
N TRP A 25 3.30 12.29 5.45
CA TRP A 25 3.62 13.15 4.32
C TRP A 25 4.84 14.04 4.58
N GLU A 26 4.92 14.63 5.78
CA GLU A 26 6.11 15.40 6.19
C GLU A 26 7.38 14.54 6.15
N GLY A 27 7.33 13.31 6.67
CA GLY A 27 8.44 12.37 6.59
C GLY A 27 8.85 12.05 5.15
N ILE A 28 7.88 11.83 4.28
CA ILE A 28 8.08 11.50 2.86
C ILE A 28 8.77 12.64 2.11
N ILE A 29 8.25 13.86 2.18
CA ILE A 29 8.81 15.00 1.41
C ILE A 29 10.19 15.43 1.91
N ASN A 30 10.51 15.12 3.18
CA ASN A 30 11.83 15.35 3.76
C ASN A 30 12.82 14.18 3.56
N GLY A 31 12.44 13.13 2.84
CA GLY A 31 13.31 12.00 2.54
C GLY A 31 13.71 11.19 3.79
N LYS A 32 12.82 11.04 4.76
CA LYS A 32 13.09 10.37 6.04
C LYS A 32 12.98 8.85 5.88
N SER A 33 13.99 8.10 6.31
CA SER A 33 13.91 6.64 6.38
C SER A 33 13.14 6.19 7.63
N GLY A 34 12.20 5.24 7.44
CA GLY A 34 11.49 4.59 8.54
C GLY A 34 12.21 3.36 9.09
N ALA A 35 13.29 2.90 8.42
CA ALA A 35 14.01 1.69 8.79
C ALA A 35 14.79 1.84 10.09
N GLY A 36 14.84 0.77 10.85
CA GLY A 36 15.60 0.67 12.10
C GLY A 36 15.62 -0.77 12.60
N PRO A 37 16.37 -1.05 13.69
CA PRO A 37 16.41 -2.38 14.28
C PRO A 37 15.01 -2.90 14.62
N ILE A 38 14.77 -4.20 14.40
CA ILE A 38 13.54 -4.86 14.81
C ILE A 38 13.44 -4.84 16.34
N THR A 39 12.27 -4.39 16.84
CA THR A 39 11.99 -4.30 18.28
C THR A 39 10.91 -5.28 18.75
N GLN A 40 10.17 -5.90 17.82
CA GLN A 40 9.03 -6.76 18.13
C GLN A 40 9.41 -8.18 18.57
N PHE A 41 10.64 -8.61 18.27
CA PHE A 41 11.22 -9.90 18.69
C PHE A 41 12.76 -9.84 18.66
N ASP A 42 13.44 -10.84 19.20
CA ASP A 42 14.91 -10.95 19.13
C ASP A 42 15.36 -11.41 17.75
N ALA A 43 15.77 -10.44 16.91
CA ALA A 43 16.24 -10.67 15.56
C ALA A 43 17.74 -11.04 15.45
N SER A 44 18.47 -11.18 16.56
CA SER A 44 19.94 -11.35 16.57
C SER A 44 20.45 -12.57 15.78
N LYS A 45 19.60 -13.58 15.59
CA LYS A 45 19.89 -14.81 14.82
C LYS A 45 19.38 -14.79 13.38
N PHE A 46 18.68 -13.74 12.97
CA PHE A 46 18.13 -13.61 11.63
C PHE A 46 19.14 -12.97 10.67
N LYS A 47 19.06 -13.32 9.39
CA LYS A 47 19.88 -12.70 8.34
C LYS A 47 19.60 -11.19 8.24
N THR A 48 18.32 -10.80 8.34
CA THR A 48 17.85 -9.41 8.39
C THR A 48 17.39 -9.09 9.80
N GLN A 49 17.95 -8.03 10.39
CA GLN A 49 17.72 -7.65 11.80
C GLN A 49 17.03 -6.28 11.92
N PHE A 50 16.51 -5.76 10.82
CA PHE A 50 15.87 -4.45 10.74
C PHE A 50 14.59 -4.50 9.91
N ALA A 51 13.72 -3.53 10.13
CA ALA A 51 12.46 -3.34 9.42
C ALA A 51 11.99 -1.88 9.54
N CYS A 52 10.98 -1.51 8.79
CA CYS A 52 10.25 -0.27 8.94
C CYS A 52 9.01 -0.54 9.82
N GLU A 53 9.20 -0.48 11.14
CA GLU A 53 8.13 -0.68 12.12
C GLU A 53 7.33 0.62 12.36
N VAL A 54 6.03 0.49 12.60
CA VAL A 54 5.20 1.60 13.11
C VAL A 54 5.57 1.86 14.57
N LYS A 55 5.94 3.12 14.87
CA LYS A 55 6.46 3.55 16.16
C LYS A 55 5.39 4.26 16.99
N GLY A 56 5.34 4.00 18.30
CA GLY A 56 4.46 4.72 19.21
C GLY A 56 2.95 4.52 18.99
N PHE A 57 2.55 3.48 18.28
CA PHE A 57 1.14 3.16 18.08
C PHE A 57 0.48 2.68 19.38
N ASP A 58 -0.59 3.35 19.76
CA ASP A 58 -1.40 3.00 20.92
C ASP A 58 -2.78 2.48 20.49
N PRO A 59 -3.04 1.16 20.57
CA PRO A 59 -4.33 0.59 20.20
C PRO A 59 -5.51 1.12 21.02
N LEU A 60 -5.27 1.67 22.21
CA LEU A 60 -6.32 2.22 23.08
C LEU A 60 -6.88 3.56 22.57
N LYS A 61 -6.20 4.21 21.63
CA LYS A 61 -6.75 5.38 20.90
C LYS A 61 -7.76 4.98 19.84
N VAL A 62 -7.73 3.71 19.43
CA VAL A 62 -8.59 3.17 18.36
C VAL A 62 -9.85 2.56 18.93
N MET A 63 -9.70 1.75 19.99
CA MET A 63 -10.81 1.05 20.65
C MET A 63 -10.49 0.71 22.10
N ASP A 64 -11.49 0.28 22.86
CA ASP A 64 -11.26 -0.14 24.24
C ASP A 64 -10.37 -1.40 24.33
N ARG A 65 -9.75 -1.60 25.51
CA ARG A 65 -8.81 -2.70 25.75
C ARG A 65 -9.41 -4.09 25.49
N LYS A 66 -10.70 -4.28 25.74
CA LYS A 66 -11.37 -5.59 25.59
C LYS A 66 -11.51 -5.93 24.11
N GLU A 67 -11.92 -4.97 23.30
CA GLU A 67 -12.07 -5.15 21.86
C GLU A 67 -10.69 -5.24 21.16
N ALA A 68 -9.72 -4.41 21.54
CA ALA A 68 -8.37 -4.46 20.99
C ALA A 68 -7.69 -5.83 21.15
N ARG A 69 -7.97 -6.56 22.24
CA ARG A 69 -7.45 -7.94 22.46
C ARG A 69 -8.01 -8.97 21.48
N LYS A 70 -9.12 -8.68 20.82
CA LYS A 70 -9.73 -9.55 19.81
C LYS A 70 -9.19 -9.29 18.39
N CYS A 71 -8.34 -8.30 18.22
CA CYS A 71 -7.74 -7.90 16.94
C CYS A 71 -6.28 -8.33 16.87
N ASP A 72 -5.81 -8.67 15.68
CA ASP A 72 -4.39 -8.67 15.35
C ASP A 72 -3.92 -7.23 15.09
N ARG A 73 -2.61 -7.02 15.12
CA ARG A 73 -2.00 -5.68 14.91
C ARG A 73 -2.38 -5.07 13.56
N TYR A 74 -2.43 -5.87 12.47
CA TYR A 74 -2.83 -5.36 11.16
C TYR A 74 -4.27 -4.83 11.15
N SER A 75 -5.19 -5.52 11.84
CA SER A 75 -6.58 -5.06 11.95
C SER A 75 -6.69 -3.75 12.72
N LEU A 76 -5.86 -3.53 13.75
CA LEU A 76 -5.79 -2.28 14.49
C LEU A 76 -5.29 -1.12 13.63
N PHE A 77 -4.29 -1.36 12.77
CA PHE A 77 -3.85 -0.38 11.78
C PHE A 77 -4.95 -0.05 10.77
N ALA A 78 -5.67 -1.08 10.29
CA ALA A 78 -6.79 -0.89 9.37
C ALA A 78 -7.89 -0.01 9.97
N ILE A 79 -8.28 -0.30 11.20
CA ILE A 79 -9.34 0.43 11.90
C ILE A 79 -8.93 1.89 12.16
N ASP A 80 -7.68 2.13 12.57
CA ASP A 80 -7.21 3.50 12.82
C ASP A 80 -7.09 4.30 11.51
N ALA A 81 -6.52 3.72 10.46
CA ALA A 81 -6.47 4.36 9.15
C ALA A 81 -7.88 4.67 8.60
N ALA A 82 -8.84 3.73 8.77
CA ALA A 82 -10.21 3.94 8.38
C ALA A 82 -10.90 5.05 9.20
N LYS A 83 -10.65 5.10 10.52
CA LYS A 83 -11.14 6.16 11.38
C LYS A 83 -10.65 7.52 10.92
N GLN A 84 -9.35 7.68 10.68
CA GLN A 84 -8.76 8.91 10.16
C GLN A 84 -9.42 9.32 8.83
N ALA A 85 -9.59 8.39 7.88
CA ALA A 85 -10.17 8.67 6.58
C ALA A 85 -11.65 9.07 6.65
N ILE A 86 -12.43 8.41 7.52
CA ILE A 86 -13.86 8.72 7.72
C ILE A 86 -14.01 10.10 8.39
N GLU A 87 -13.19 10.40 9.39
CA GLU A 87 -13.16 11.72 10.04
C GLU A 87 -12.76 12.83 9.04
N ASP A 88 -11.75 12.59 8.21
CA ASP A 88 -11.30 13.54 7.18
C ASP A 88 -12.35 13.76 6.08
N ALA A 89 -13.12 12.73 5.73
CA ALA A 89 -14.24 12.84 4.78
C ALA A 89 -15.39 13.69 5.29
N ALA A 90 -15.46 13.94 6.60
CA ALA A 90 -16.48 14.73 7.27
C ALA A 90 -17.94 14.35 6.86
N MET A 91 -18.19 13.04 6.72
CA MET A 91 -19.53 12.53 6.41
C MET A 91 -20.44 12.60 7.63
N ASP A 92 -21.66 13.05 7.42
CA ASP A 92 -22.73 13.00 8.44
C ASP A 92 -23.34 11.59 8.48
N LEU A 93 -22.69 10.69 9.21
CA LEU A 93 -23.04 9.27 9.25
C LEU A 93 -24.44 8.98 9.82
N ASP A 94 -25.06 9.94 10.50
CA ASP A 94 -26.44 9.78 11.02
C ASP A 94 -27.47 10.00 9.91
N ASN A 95 -27.15 10.77 8.90
CA ASN A 95 -28.01 11.07 7.75
C ASN A 95 -27.65 10.28 6.48
N GLU A 96 -26.58 9.49 6.49
CA GLU A 96 -26.18 8.66 5.35
C GLU A 96 -26.94 7.34 5.28
N ASP A 97 -27.26 6.89 4.05
CA ASP A 97 -27.76 5.54 3.83
C ASP A 97 -26.65 4.49 3.99
N LYS A 98 -26.51 3.96 5.19
CA LYS A 98 -25.51 2.97 5.54
C LYS A 98 -25.59 1.66 4.73
N ASN A 99 -26.74 1.38 4.08
CA ASN A 99 -26.85 0.24 3.15
C ASN A 99 -26.11 0.49 1.83
N ARG A 100 -25.76 1.74 1.56
CA ARG A 100 -25.01 2.17 0.37
C ARG A 100 -23.56 2.49 0.66
N ILE A 101 -23.10 2.26 1.91
CA ILE A 101 -21.69 2.41 2.32
C ILE A 101 -21.09 1.02 2.49
N GLY A 102 -20.04 0.71 1.68
CA GLY A 102 -19.34 -0.58 1.73
C GLY A 102 -17.96 -0.46 2.35
N VAL A 103 -17.34 -1.62 2.62
CA VAL A 103 -15.95 -1.74 3.08
C VAL A 103 -15.24 -2.80 2.27
N ILE A 104 -14.23 -2.42 1.49
CA ILE A 104 -13.38 -3.34 0.74
C ILE A 104 -11.94 -3.05 1.19
N PHE A 105 -11.40 -3.92 2.07
CA PHE A 105 -10.14 -3.62 2.76
C PHE A 105 -9.19 -4.79 2.71
N ALA A 106 -7.96 -4.57 2.25
CA ALA A 106 -7.00 -5.61 1.93
C ALA A 106 -6.03 -5.93 3.06
N SER A 107 -5.54 -7.16 3.07
CA SER A 107 -4.29 -7.58 3.72
C SER A 107 -3.69 -8.72 2.91
N GLY A 108 -2.37 -8.71 2.72
CA GLY A 108 -1.70 -9.77 1.95
C GLY A 108 -1.56 -11.08 2.72
N ILE A 109 -1.31 -11.00 4.03
CA ILE A 109 -1.03 -12.16 4.88
C ILE A 109 -2.04 -12.29 6.03
N GLY A 110 -2.61 -11.18 6.50
CA GLY A 110 -3.48 -11.16 7.66
C GLY A 110 -2.72 -11.28 8.98
N GLY A 111 -3.30 -11.94 9.98
CA GLY A 111 -2.79 -12.01 11.35
C GLY A 111 -1.66 -13.03 11.56
N ILE A 112 -0.59 -12.94 10.81
CA ILE A 112 0.56 -13.86 10.92
C ILE A 112 1.20 -13.82 12.31
N LYS A 113 1.23 -12.67 12.98
CA LYS A 113 1.74 -12.53 14.34
C LYS A 113 0.89 -13.33 15.33
N THR A 114 -0.43 -13.22 15.21
CA THR A 114 -1.36 -14.03 16.01
C THR A 114 -1.14 -15.52 15.74
N PHE A 115 -0.93 -15.92 14.48
CA PHE A 115 -0.62 -17.31 14.12
C PHE A 115 0.64 -17.80 14.84
N ASP A 116 1.74 -17.06 14.77
CA ASP A 116 3.00 -17.38 15.43
C ASP A 116 2.80 -17.58 16.94
N GLU A 117 2.19 -16.61 17.61
CA GLU A 117 1.98 -16.63 19.06
C GLU A 117 1.14 -17.83 19.51
N GLU A 118 0.04 -18.11 18.82
CA GLU A 118 -0.87 -19.21 19.17
C GLU A 118 -0.25 -20.59 18.91
N VAL A 119 0.43 -20.78 17.76
CA VAL A 119 1.08 -22.05 17.41
C VAL A 119 2.27 -22.32 18.33
N LEU A 120 3.10 -21.33 18.63
CA LEU A 120 4.22 -21.47 19.56
C LEU A 120 3.73 -21.73 21.00
N SER A 121 2.64 -21.09 21.42
CA SER A 121 2.01 -21.35 22.72
C SER A 121 1.49 -22.78 22.80
N TYR A 122 0.78 -23.24 21.78
CA TYR A 122 0.29 -24.62 21.71
C TYR A 122 1.43 -25.64 21.68
N ALA A 123 2.49 -25.42 20.92
CA ALA A 123 3.63 -26.31 20.83
C ALA A 123 4.28 -26.60 22.20
N LYS A 124 4.25 -25.64 23.13
CA LYS A 124 4.79 -25.76 24.48
C LYS A 124 3.93 -26.67 25.41
N ILE A 125 2.63 -26.79 25.12
CA ILE A 125 1.67 -27.46 26.04
C ILE A 125 1.01 -28.69 25.42
N LYS A 126 1.23 -29.00 24.15
CA LYS A 126 0.53 -30.04 23.38
C LYS A 126 0.59 -31.43 24.03
N ASP A 127 1.70 -31.74 24.68
CA ASP A 127 1.93 -33.06 25.28
C ASP A 127 1.38 -33.16 26.73
N THR A 128 0.87 -32.05 27.30
CA THR A 128 0.41 -31.99 28.69
C THR A 128 -1.08 -31.68 28.84
N ILE A 129 -1.59 -30.71 28.09
CA ILE A 129 -2.95 -30.14 28.25
C ILE A 129 -3.84 -30.44 27.04
N GLY A 130 -3.22 -30.78 25.88
CA GLY A 130 -3.91 -30.91 24.60
C GLY A 130 -4.22 -29.56 23.95
N PRO A 131 -5.02 -29.51 22.86
CA PRO A 131 -5.25 -28.30 22.10
C PRO A 131 -6.01 -27.23 22.91
N LYS A 132 -5.32 -26.09 23.12
CA LYS A 132 -5.88 -24.93 23.79
C LYS A 132 -5.45 -23.69 23.01
N PHE A 133 -6.38 -23.12 22.26
CA PHE A 133 -6.18 -21.90 21.46
C PHE A 133 -7.07 -20.77 21.99
N ASN A 134 -6.69 -19.53 21.70
CA ASN A 134 -7.52 -18.39 21.96
C ASN A 134 -8.85 -18.51 21.16
N PRO A 135 -10.02 -18.27 21.76
CA PRO A 135 -11.32 -18.31 21.03
C PRO A 135 -11.37 -17.37 19.82
N PHE A 136 -10.57 -16.32 19.82
CA PHE A 136 -10.46 -15.36 18.71
C PHE A 136 -9.31 -15.67 17.74
N PHE A 137 -8.63 -16.81 17.87
CA PHE A 137 -7.47 -17.16 17.02
C PHE A 137 -7.82 -17.06 15.53
N ILE A 138 -8.84 -17.76 15.08
CA ILE A 138 -9.23 -17.74 13.66
C ILE A 138 -9.70 -16.35 13.22
N PRO A 139 -10.64 -15.67 13.92
CA PRO A 139 -11.03 -14.30 13.55
C PRO A 139 -9.86 -13.31 13.50
N LYS A 140 -8.90 -13.40 14.40
CA LYS A 140 -7.72 -12.52 14.39
C LYS A 140 -6.79 -12.79 13.20
N MET A 141 -6.74 -14.03 12.73
CA MET A 141 -5.80 -14.45 11.70
C MET A 141 -6.27 -14.14 10.27
N ILE A 142 -7.57 -14.28 9.98
CA ILE A 142 -8.09 -14.17 8.61
C ILE A 142 -8.01 -12.74 8.07
N SER A 143 -7.65 -12.61 6.79
CA SER A 143 -7.36 -11.31 6.16
C SER A 143 -8.58 -10.40 5.97
N ASP A 144 -9.80 -10.93 6.00
CA ASP A 144 -11.05 -10.20 5.78
C ASP A 144 -11.62 -9.52 7.03
N ILE A 145 -11.13 -9.91 8.22
CA ILE A 145 -11.73 -9.45 9.48
C ILE A 145 -11.58 -7.93 9.70
N ALA A 146 -10.57 -7.30 9.11
CA ALA A 146 -10.41 -5.86 9.18
C ALA A 146 -11.60 -5.13 8.54
N ALA A 147 -12.05 -5.58 7.36
CA ALA A 147 -13.26 -5.05 6.72
C ALA A 147 -14.50 -5.28 7.59
N GLY A 148 -14.60 -6.46 8.21
CA GLY A 148 -15.67 -6.78 9.15
C GLY A 148 -15.70 -5.86 10.38
N HIS A 149 -14.55 -5.60 11.00
CA HIS A 149 -14.45 -4.69 12.14
C HIS A 149 -14.86 -3.26 11.79
N ILE A 150 -14.38 -2.71 10.67
CA ILE A 150 -14.74 -1.37 10.21
C ILE A 150 -16.26 -1.28 9.98
N SER A 151 -16.83 -2.27 9.28
CA SER A 151 -18.27 -2.35 9.02
C SER A 151 -19.09 -2.37 10.32
N MET A 152 -18.71 -3.21 11.29
CA MET A 152 -19.41 -3.31 12.59
C MET A 152 -19.31 -2.02 13.41
N LEU A 153 -18.16 -1.35 13.40
CA LEU A 153 -17.95 -0.12 14.18
C LEU A 153 -18.85 1.03 13.72
N TYR A 154 -19.09 1.14 12.42
CA TYR A 154 -19.84 2.26 11.84
C TYR A 154 -21.25 1.89 11.39
N GLY A 155 -21.61 0.59 11.43
CA GLY A 155 -22.90 0.09 10.97
C GLY A 155 -23.06 0.16 9.44
N PHE A 156 -21.99 -0.07 8.67
CA PHE A 156 -22.04 -0.08 7.21
C PHE A 156 -22.52 -1.44 6.72
N HIS A 157 -23.53 -1.47 5.86
CA HIS A 157 -24.23 -2.67 5.39
C HIS A 157 -24.06 -2.90 3.86
N GLY A 158 -23.30 -2.05 3.17
CA GLY A 158 -22.96 -2.25 1.76
C GLY A 158 -22.01 -3.42 1.53
N PRO A 159 -21.41 -3.56 0.34
CA PRO A 159 -20.44 -4.61 0.04
C PRO A 159 -19.31 -4.66 1.08
N ASN A 160 -19.02 -5.87 1.61
CA ASN A 160 -18.00 -6.04 2.65
C ASN A 160 -17.19 -7.31 2.37
N PHE A 161 -15.92 -7.13 2.00
CA PHE A 161 -14.98 -8.22 1.75
C PHE A 161 -13.52 -7.73 1.72
N ALA A 162 -12.57 -8.66 1.66
CA ALA A 162 -11.15 -8.36 1.46
C ALA A 162 -10.65 -8.86 0.11
N THR A 163 -9.67 -8.16 -0.45
CA THR A 163 -8.86 -8.63 -1.58
C THR A 163 -7.53 -9.17 -1.09
N VAL A 164 -7.09 -10.28 -1.68
CA VAL A 164 -5.79 -10.90 -1.39
C VAL A 164 -5.08 -11.21 -2.69
N SER A 165 -4.02 -10.46 -2.98
CA SER A 165 -3.15 -10.61 -4.15
C SER A 165 -1.71 -10.20 -3.82
N ALA A 166 -1.23 -10.70 -2.67
CA ALA A 166 0.10 -10.38 -2.12
C ALA A 166 0.33 -8.85 -2.05
N CYS A 167 1.44 -8.34 -2.62
CA CYS A 167 1.76 -6.91 -2.56
C CYS A 167 0.79 -6.02 -3.34
N ALA A 168 -0.02 -6.58 -4.26
CA ALA A 168 -1.01 -5.85 -5.04
C ALA A 168 -2.38 -5.73 -4.33
N SER A 169 -2.54 -6.31 -3.14
CA SER A 169 -3.84 -6.47 -2.47
C SER A 169 -4.60 -5.15 -2.30
N SER A 170 -3.99 -4.10 -1.77
CA SER A 170 -4.70 -2.84 -1.53
C SER A 170 -4.97 -2.03 -2.80
N THR A 171 -4.15 -2.15 -3.84
CA THR A 171 -4.48 -1.57 -5.15
C THR A 171 -5.68 -2.27 -5.77
N ASN A 172 -5.78 -3.60 -5.61
CA ASN A 172 -6.97 -4.35 -6.03
C ASN A 172 -8.21 -3.98 -5.21
N ALA A 173 -8.07 -3.71 -3.90
CA ALA A 173 -9.17 -3.19 -3.08
C ALA A 173 -9.70 -1.84 -3.61
N ILE A 174 -8.79 -0.93 -3.97
CA ILE A 174 -9.13 0.36 -4.60
C ILE A 174 -9.83 0.11 -5.94
N SER A 175 -9.33 -0.80 -6.77
CA SER A 175 -9.93 -1.15 -8.06
C SER A 175 -11.34 -1.71 -7.93
N ASP A 176 -11.56 -2.62 -6.99
CA ASP A 176 -12.88 -3.18 -6.73
C ASP A 176 -13.83 -2.12 -6.17
N ALA A 177 -13.40 -1.31 -5.21
CA ALA A 177 -14.17 -0.20 -4.68
C ALA A 177 -14.61 0.79 -5.77
N PHE A 178 -13.66 1.19 -6.63
CA PHE A 178 -13.92 2.02 -7.80
C PHE A 178 -14.98 1.40 -8.71
N ASN A 179 -14.84 0.10 -9.05
CA ASN A 179 -15.79 -0.62 -9.89
C ASN A 179 -17.18 -0.74 -9.27
N TYR A 180 -17.30 -1.00 -7.96
CA TYR A 180 -18.58 -1.08 -7.29
C TYR A 180 -19.32 0.26 -7.31
N ILE A 181 -18.61 1.39 -7.10
CA ILE A 181 -19.21 2.72 -7.12
C ILE A 181 -19.58 3.12 -8.54
N ARG A 182 -18.68 3.00 -9.52
CA ARG A 182 -18.96 3.42 -10.90
C ARG A 182 -20.09 2.63 -11.56
N LEU A 183 -20.35 1.41 -11.10
CA LEU A 183 -21.48 0.57 -11.50
C LEU A 183 -22.75 0.85 -10.69
N GLY A 184 -22.76 1.83 -9.78
CA GLY A 184 -23.90 2.21 -8.98
C GLY A 184 -24.32 1.21 -7.91
N LYS A 185 -23.42 0.30 -7.48
CA LYS A 185 -23.69 -0.71 -6.45
C LYS A 185 -23.47 -0.20 -5.03
N ALA A 186 -22.71 0.87 -4.86
CA ALA A 186 -22.50 1.60 -3.62
C ALA A 186 -22.40 3.09 -3.93
N ASN A 187 -22.65 3.96 -2.93
CA ASN A 187 -22.37 5.39 -3.04
C ASN A 187 -21.01 5.74 -2.45
N VAL A 188 -20.62 5.03 -1.39
CA VAL A 188 -19.35 5.22 -0.69
C VAL A 188 -18.72 3.87 -0.41
N ILE A 189 -17.42 3.76 -0.54
CA ILE A 189 -16.67 2.59 -0.08
C ILE A 189 -15.43 3.05 0.69
N ILE A 190 -15.28 2.51 1.90
CA ILE A 190 -14.09 2.60 2.71
C ILE A 190 -13.12 1.53 2.21
N THR A 191 -12.00 1.94 1.63
CA THR A 191 -11.09 1.02 0.96
C THR A 191 -9.63 1.32 1.32
N GLY A 192 -8.79 0.31 1.18
CA GLY A 192 -7.37 0.43 1.47
C GLY A 192 -6.75 -0.91 1.83
N GLY A 193 -5.74 -0.87 2.68
CA GLY A 193 -5.10 -2.09 3.18
C GLY A 193 -4.23 -1.86 4.40
N ALA A 194 -4.00 -2.94 5.15
CA ALA A 194 -3.12 -2.93 6.30
C ALA A 194 -2.32 -4.23 6.38
N GLU A 195 -1.10 -4.14 6.90
CA GLU A 195 -0.21 -5.29 7.09
C GLU A 195 0.63 -5.12 8.35
N ALA A 196 0.86 -6.21 9.08
CA ALA A 196 1.72 -6.24 10.26
C ALA A 196 2.53 -7.56 10.28
N ALA A 197 3.37 -7.75 9.26
CA ALA A 197 4.11 -8.98 9.05
C ALA A 197 5.52 -9.00 9.67
N VAL A 198 5.89 -7.98 10.46
CA VAL A 198 7.17 -7.95 11.19
C VAL A 198 7.05 -8.90 12.39
N SER A 199 7.26 -10.19 12.12
CA SER A 199 7.23 -11.29 13.08
C SER A 199 8.35 -12.29 12.77
N GLU A 200 8.60 -13.25 13.67
CA GLU A 200 9.63 -14.27 13.44
C GLU A 200 9.35 -15.06 12.15
N SER A 201 8.11 -15.53 11.93
CA SER A 201 7.73 -16.24 10.70
C SER A 201 7.76 -15.35 9.47
N GLY A 202 7.29 -14.11 9.56
CA GLY A 202 7.29 -13.17 8.45
C GLY A 202 8.70 -12.87 7.97
N VAL A 203 9.57 -12.39 8.87
CA VAL A 203 10.97 -12.08 8.54
C VAL A 203 11.73 -13.36 8.16
N GLY A 204 11.55 -14.45 8.90
CA GLY A 204 12.21 -15.74 8.63
C GLY A 204 11.82 -16.33 7.28
N GLY A 205 10.53 -16.26 6.93
CA GLY A 205 10.02 -16.71 5.63
C GLY A 205 10.65 -15.97 4.45
N PHE A 206 10.65 -14.63 4.49
CA PHE A 206 11.29 -13.82 3.44
C PHE A 206 12.81 -13.93 3.42
N ASN A 207 13.48 -14.10 4.58
CA ASN A 207 14.91 -14.42 4.63
C ASN A 207 15.24 -15.77 3.96
N SER A 208 14.37 -16.76 4.10
CA SER A 208 14.56 -18.09 3.47
C SER A 208 14.52 -18.02 1.95
N MET A 209 13.80 -17.05 1.39
CA MET A 209 13.75 -16.76 -0.03
C MET A 209 14.85 -15.80 -0.52
N ASN A 210 15.72 -15.32 0.38
CA ASN A 210 16.70 -14.26 0.11
C ASN A 210 16.05 -13.00 -0.52
N ALA A 211 14.85 -12.64 -0.10
CA ALA A 211 14.11 -11.51 -0.64
C ALA A 211 14.38 -10.21 0.12
N LEU A 212 14.82 -10.29 1.38
CA LEU A 212 15.12 -9.12 2.22
C LEU A 212 16.57 -8.67 2.09
N SER A 213 16.77 -7.35 2.17
CA SER A 213 18.09 -6.78 2.36
C SER A 213 18.74 -7.27 3.66
N THR A 214 20.04 -7.46 3.65
CA THR A 214 20.83 -7.91 4.80
C THR A 214 21.80 -6.85 5.32
N ARG A 215 21.60 -5.57 4.97
CA ARG A 215 22.44 -4.44 5.39
C ARG A 215 22.19 -4.05 6.85
N ASN A 216 22.51 -4.94 7.77
CA ASN A 216 22.28 -4.75 9.20
C ASN A 216 23.14 -3.62 9.81
N ASP A 217 24.23 -3.26 9.15
CA ASP A 217 25.15 -2.16 9.54
C ASP A 217 24.61 -0.76 9.18
N SER A 218 23.67 -0.68 8.25
CA SER A 218 23.12 0.59 7.76
C SER A 218 21.64 0.47 7.37
N PRO A 219 20.72 0.17 8.29
CA PRO A 219 19.30 -0.05 8.02
C PRO A 219 18.64 1.09 7.26
N GLU A 220 18.96 2.33 7.62
CA GLU A 220 18.34 3.54 7.05
C GLU A 220 18.63 3.69 5.56
N THR A 221 19.73 3.09 5.07
CA THR A 221 20.12 3.15 3.67
C THR A 221 19.92 1.84 2.93
N ALA A 222 19.30 0.84 3.55
CA ALA A 222 19.14 -0.50 2.99
C ALA A 222 18.17 -0.54 1.79
N SER A 223 17.01 0.14 1.90
CA SER A 223 16.09 0.28 0.77
C SER A 223 16.62 1.36 -0.18
N ARG A 224 17.15 0.93 -1.33
CA ARG A 224 17.81 1.78 -2.35
C ARG A 224 17.37 1.41 -3.77
N PRO A 225 16.08 1.61 -4.10
CA PRO A 225 15.59 1.26 -5.42
C PRO A 225 16.41 1.89 -6.53
N PHE A 226 16.63 1.12 -7.59
CA PHE A 226 17.41 1.48 -8.79
C PHE A 226 18.93 1.61 -8.61
N SER A 227 19.47 1.47 -7.42
CA SER A 227 20.92 1.47 -7.19
C SER A 227 21.56 0.12 -7.53
N ALA A 228 22.78 0.10 -8.07
CA ALA A 228 23.50 -1.14 -8.39
C ALA A 228 23.73 -2.02 -7.15
N SER A 229 23.95 -1.39 -6.00
CA SER A 229 24.24 -2.07 -4.73
C SER A 229 22.99 -2.53 -3.96
N ARG A 230 21.76 -2.46 -4.53
CA ARG A 230 20.55 -2.98 -3.91
C ARG A 230 20.62 -4.50 -3.74
N ASP A 231 20.11 -5.02 -2.62
CA ASP A 231 20.26 -6.43 -2.24
C ASP A 231 18.95 -7.10 -1.77
N GLY A 232 17.81 -6.43 -1.93
CA GLY A 232 16.51 -6.91 -1.49
C GLY A 232 15.66 -5.81 -0.87
N PHE A 233 14.40 -6.11 -0.58
CA PHE A 233 13.50 -5.13 0.01
C PHE A 233 13.66 -5.03 1.54
N VAL A 234 13.25 -3.92 2.12
CA VAL A 234 13.10 -3.74 3.56
C VAL A 234 11.63 -3.93 3.92
N MET A 235 11.31 -4.87 4.81
CA MET A 235 9.94 -5.10 5.25
C MET A 235 9.41 -3.90 6.04
N GLY A 236 8.17 -3.48 5.74
CA GLY A 236 7.44 -2.47 6.49
C GLY A 236 6.10 -2.98 7.01
N GLU A 237 5.55 -2.27 7.97
CA GLU A 237 4.19 -2.48 8.48
C GLU A 237 3.41 -1.17 8.51
N GLY A 238 2.07 -1.25 8.55
CA GLY A 238 1.20 -0.09 8.62
C GLY A 238 -0.14 -0.30 7.92
N GLY A 239 -0.84 0.79 7.65
CA GLY A 239 -2.12 0.77 6.96
C GLY A 239 -2.45 2.12 6.35
N ALA A 240 -3.28 2.10 5.31
CA ALA A 240 -3.82 3.29 4.69
C ALA A 240 -5.24 3.06 4.22
N CYS A 241 -6.04 4.11 4.27
CA CYS A 241 -7.45 4.09 3.93
C CYS A 241 -7.83 5.30 3.09
N LEU A 242 -8.64 5.04 2.07
CA LEU A 242 -9.30 6.05 1.24
C LEU A 242 -10.81 5.91 1.40
N VAL A 243 -11.52 7.03 1.45
CA VAL A 243 -12.97 7.08 1.26
C VAL A 243 -13.22 7.39 -0.21
N LEU A 244 -13.66 6.38 -0.97
CA LEU A 244 -14.11 6.57 -2.35
C LEU A 244 -15.61 6.84 -2.35
N GLU A 245 -16.03 7.83 -3.15
CA GLU A 245 -17.40 8.32 -3.17
C GLU A 245 -17.86 8.61 -4.60
N GLU A 246 -19.11 8.36 -4.88
CA GLU A 246 -19.75 8.76 -6.11
C GLU A 246 -19.75 10.29 -6.20
N MET A 247 -19.35 10.83 -7.33
CA MET A 247 -19.07 12.27 -7.50
C MET A 247 -20.29 13.14 -7.18
N GLU A 248 -21.48 12.81 -7.70
CA GLU A 248 -22.70 13.61 -7.48
C GLU A 248 -23.12 13.56 -6.01
N HIS A 249 -22.93 12.40 -5.34
CA HIS A 249 -23.15 12.25 -3.92
C HIS A 249 -22.21 13.16 -3.11
N ALA A 250 -20.90 13.16 -3.44
CA ALA A 250 -19.91 14.02 -2.80
C ALA A 250 -20.23 15.51 -2.98
N LEU A 251 -20.59 15.91 -4.21
CA LEU A 251 -20.96 17.30 -4.52
C LEU A 251 -22.23 17.74 -3.78
N ALA A 252 -23.24 16.86 -3.70
CA ALA A 252 -24.52 17.17 -3.03
C ALA A 252 -24.35 17.47 -1.54
N ARG A 253 -23.43 16.78 -0.85
CA ARG A 253 -23.12 17.03 0.57
C ARG A 253 -22.02 18.10 0.79
N GLY A 254 -21.47 18.70 -0.30
CA GLY A 254 -20.42 19.70 -0.20
C GLY A 254 -19.07 19.15 0.28
N ALA A 255 -18.76 17.89 -0.05
CA ALA A 255 -17.54 17.24 0.36
C ALA A 255 -16.27 17.94 -0.18
N LYS A 256 -15.20 17.92 0.61
CA LYS A 256 -13.85 18.15 0.08
C LYS A 256 -13.51 16.98 -0.86
N ILE A 257 -13.07 17.29 -2.05
CA ILE A 257 -12.61 16.30 -3.03
C ILE A 257 -11.11 16.48 -3.23
N TYR A 258 -10.35 15.42 -2.95
CA TYR A 258 -8.90 15.40 -3.12
C TYR A 258 -8.49 15.18 -4.58
N CYS A 259 -9.13 14.21 -5.22
CA CYS A 259 -8.86 13.82 -6.60
C CYS A 259 -10.00 12.95 -7.14
N GLU A 260 -9.89 12.57 -8.41
CA GLU A 260 -10.72 11.54 -9.04
C GLU A 260 -9.89 10.27 -9.28
N ILE A 261 -10.44 9.10 -9.04
CA ILE A 261 -9.90 7.85 -9.55
C ILE A 261 -10.25 7.79 -11.04
N ALA A 262 -9.24 7.90 -11.89
CA ALA A 262 -9.45 7.97 -13.34
C ALA A 262 -9.67 6.59 -13.96
N GLY A 263 -8.89 5.60 -13.52
CA GLY A 263 -8.96 4.24 -14.00
C GLY A 263 -8.04 3.31 -13.23
N THR A 264 -8.25 2.02 -13.42
CA THR A 264 -7.46 0.96 -12.77
C THR A 264 -7.10 -0.13 -13.77
N GLY A 265 -5.98 -0.81 -13.55
CA GLY A 265 -5.55 -1.94 -14.36
C GLY A 265 -5.20 -3.14 -13.50
N MET A 266 -5.41 -4.32 -14.06
CA MET A 266 -4.97 -5.60 -13.50
C MET A 266 -4.37 -6.45 -14.61
N SER A 267 -3.34 -7.25 -14.28
CA SER A 267 -2.74 -8.22 -15.18
C SER A 267 -2.05 -9.33 -14.39
N ALA A 268 -1.56 -10.34 -15.10
CA ALA A 268 -0.73 -11.38 -14.52
C ALA A 268 0.57 -11.53 -15.32
N ASP A 269 1.68 -11.78 -14.63
CA ASP A 269 2.96 -12.13 -15.28
C ASP A 269 2.91 -13.50 -15.96
N ALA A 270 2.16 -14.44 -15.39
CA ALA A 270 2.08 -15.84 -15.83
C ALA A 270 3.48 -16.46 -16.09
N TYR A 271 4.43 -16.17 -15.23
CA TYR A 271 5.84 -16.47 -15.43
C TYR A 271 6.46 -17.29 -14.29
N HIS A 272 6.51 -16.74 -13.08
CA HIS A 272 7.16 -17.35 -11.92
C HIS A 272 6.42 -17.01 -10.62
N LEU A 273 6.57 -17.85 -9.58
CA LEU A 273 5.86 -17.68 -8.31
C LEU A 273 6.24 -16.38 -7.57
N THR A 274 7.52 -15.98 -7.65
CA THR A 274 8.04 -14.83 -6.87
C THR A 274 8.83 -13.81 -7.69
N ALA A 275 9.24 -14.15 -8.92
CA ALA A 275 10.01 -13.25 -9.77
C ALA A 275 9.12 -12.58 -10.82
N SER A 276 9.33 -11.29 -11.05
CA SER A 276 8.72 -10.54 -12.14
C SER A 276 9.19 -11.08 -13.51
N HIS A 277 8.35 -10.94 -14.52
CA HIS A 277 8.73 -11.28 -15.89
C HIS A 277 9.93 -10.40 -16.33
N PRO A 278 11.05 -10.96 -16.84
CA PRO A 278 12.29 -10.21 -17.09
C PRO A 278 12.12 -9.06 -18.09
N ASP A 279 11.17 -9.18 -19.02
CA ASP A 279 10.85 -8.13 -19.98
C ASP A 279 9.70 -7.21 -19.52
N GLY A 280 9.23 -7.34 -18.27
CA GLY A 280 8.18 -6.53 -17.70
C GLY A 280 6.81 -6.70 -18.36
N LEU A 281 6.49 -7.89 -18.92
CA LEU A 281 5.25 -8.11 -19.66
C LEU A 281 4.00 -7.75 -18.84
N GLY A 282 3.87 -8.29 -17.64
CA GLY A 282 2.70 -8.00 -16.79
C GLY A 282 2.65 -6.53 -16.36
N ALA A 283 3.80 -5.93 -16.05
CA ALA A 283 3.91 -4.51 -15.72
C ALA A 283 3.49 -3.61 -16.91
N LYS A 284 3.84 -3.96 -18.15
CA LYS A 284 3.38 -3.25 -19.36
C LYS A 284 1.87 -3.36 -19.52
N LEU A 285 1.35 -4.57 -19.39
CA LEU A 285 -0.08 -4.83 -19.55
C LEU A 285 -0.92 -4.08 -18.52
N VAL A 286 -0.50 -4.10 -17.27
CA VAL A 286 -1.27 -3.44 -16.19
C VAL A 286 -1.34 -1.93 -16.36
N MET A 287 -0.22 -1.27 -16.75
CA MET A 287 -0.22 0.16 -17.03
C MET A 287 -1.07 0.51 -18.26
N ARG A 288 -0.99 -0.27 -19.35
CA ARG A 288 -1.83 -0.08 -20.53
C ARG A 288 -3.32 -0.26 -20.21
N ASN A 289 -3.68 -1.29 -19.46
CA ASN A 289 -5.06 -1.52 -19.02
C ASN A 289 -5.58 -0.36 -18.17
N ALA A 290 -4.76 0.20 -17.27
CA ALA A 290 -5.15 1.34 -16.47
C ALA A 290 -5.35 2.62 -17.30
N LEU A 291 -4.49 2.88 -18.27
CA LEU A 291 -4.64 4.01 -19.22
C LEU A 291 -5.89 3.85 -20.08
N GLU A 292 -6.16 2.64 -20.60
CA GLU A 292 -7.37 2.34 -21.36
C GLU A 292 -8.64 2.54 -20.52
N ASP A 293 -8.68 2.01 -19.29
CA ASP A 293 -9.81 2.16 -18.38
C ASP A 293 -10.06 3.64 -18.00
N ALA A 294 -8.98 4.43 -17.90
CA ALA A 294 -9.05 5.88 -17.64
C ALA A 294 -9.45 6.71 -18.88
N GLY A 295 -9.40 6.14 -20.08
CA GLY A 295 -9.52 6.87 -21.35
C GLY A 295 -8.40 7.90 -21.52
N MET A 296 -7.21 7.62 -21.00
CA MET A 296 -6.03 8.49 -21.00
C MET A 296 -4.92 7.92 -21.86
N THR A 297 -4.01 8.80 -22.27
CA THR A 297 -2.79 8.44 -22.99
C THR A 297 -1.57 8.50 -22.04
N SER A 298 -0.43 8.00 -22.49
CA SER A 298 0.83 8.09 -21.74
C SER A 298 1.22 9.53 -21.41
N GLU A 299 0.93 10.47 -22.33
CA GLU A 299 1.27 11.90 -22.23
C GLU A 299 0.47 12.64 -21.14
N ASP A 300 -0.63 12.06 -20.67
CA ASP A 300 -1.46 12.64 -19.60
C ASP A 300 -0.89 12.41 -18.20
N ILE A 301 0.08 11.51 -18.04
CA ILE A 301 0.68 11.15 -16.75
C ILE A 301 1.91 12.02 -16.48
N ASP A 302 1.98 12.61 -15.29
CA ASP A 302 3.10 13.46 -14.85
C ASP A 302 4.04 12.72 -13.87
N TYR A 303 3.49 11.77 -13.09
CA TYR A 303 4.21 11.08 -12.03
C TYR A 303 3.84 9.60 -11.95
N ILE A 304 4.85 8.75 -11.74
CA ILE A 304 4.69 7.33 -11.46
C ILE A 304 5.29 7.02 -10.09
N ASN A 305 4.44 6.57 -9.15
CA ASN A 305 4.89 5.90 -7.93
C ASN A 305 5.05 4.42 -8.27
N VAL A 306 6.30 3.98 -8.36
CA VAL A 306 6.64 2.64 -8.83
C VAL A 306 6.54 1.59 -7.74
N HIS A 307 6.43 0.33 -8.15
CA HIS A 307 6.59 -0.77 -7.20
C HIS A 307 8.00 -0.76 -6.58
N GLY A 308 9.05 -0.65 -7.37
CA GLY A 308 10.43 -0.29 -6.98
C GLY A 308 10.86 -0.78 -5.59
N THR A 309 10.97 -2.11 -5.41
CA THR A 309 11.20 -2.72 -4.08
C THR A 309 12.66 -2.80 -3.66
N SER A 310 13.59 -2.25 -4.44
CA SER A 310 15.03 -2.41 -4.19
C SER A 310 15.52 -3.85 -4.42
N THR A 311 14.86 -4.56 -5.35
CA THR A 311 15.26 -5.91 -5.75
C THR A 311 15.98 -5.88 -7.12
N PRO A 312 17.03 -6.69 -7.31
CA PRO A 312 17.85 -6.63 -8.54
C PRO A 312 17.03 -6.77 -9.82
N VAL A 313 16.15 -7.77 -9.91
CA VAL A 313 15.36 -8.08 -11.12
C VAL A 313 14.11 -7.22 -11.24
N GLY A 314 13.43 -6.97 -10.11
CA GLY A 314 12.14 -6.26 -10.11
C GLY A 314 12.27 -4.83 -10.63
N ASP A 315 13.26 -4.10 -10.13
CA ASP A 315 13.47 -2.70 -10.50
C ASP A 315 13.82 -2.55 -11.99
N ILE A 316 14.68 -3.44 -12.54
CA ILE A 316 15.03 -3.45 -13.97
C ILE A 316 13.80 -3.75 -14.85
N SER A 317 13.02 -4.76 -14.46
CA SER A 317 11.81 -5.16 -15.17
C SER A 317 10.79 -4.01 -15.25
N GLU A 318 10.59 -3.29 -14.16
CA GLU A 318 9.66 -2.16 -14.11
C GLU A 318 10.15 -0.98 -14.96
N VAL A 319 11.44 -0.65 -14.92
CA VAL A 319 12.01 0.41 -15.76
C VAL A 319 11.84 0.08 -17.25
N LYS A 320 12.09 -1.16 -17.67
CA LYS A 320 11.85 -1.62 -19.06
C LYS A 320 10.37 -1.44 -19.44
N ALA A 321 9.46 -1.79 -18.55
CA ALA A 321 8.02 -1.66 -18.77
C ALA A 321 7.60 -0.18 -18.93
N ILE A 322 8.09 0.71 -18.07
CA ILE A 322 7.82 2.16 -18.15
C ILE A 322 8.30 2.72 -19.49
N LYS A 323 9.53 2.40 -19.89
CA LYS A 323 10.07 2.88 -21.19
C LYS A 323 9.23 2.39 -22.38
N ASP A 324 8.75 1.16 -22.33
CA ASP A 324 7.94 0.58 -23.42
C ASP A 324 6.52 1.20 -23.48
N VAL A 325 5.91 1.49 -22.34
CA VAL A 325 4.54 2.05 -22.29
C VAL A 325 4.54 3.55 -22.60
N PHE A 326 5.51 4.29 -22.07
CA PHE A 326 5.54 5.75 -22.14
C PHE A 326 6.44 6.29 -23.26
N GLY A 327 7.29 5.46 -23.90
CA GLY A 327 8.14 5.88 -25.02
C GLY A 327 9.01 7.10 -24.64
N GLU A 328 9.05 8.10 -25.52
CA GLU A 328 9.79 9.35 -25.26
C GLU A 328 9.23 10.18 -24.10
N HIS A 329 7.95 10.01 -23.77
CA HIS A 329 7.35 10.70 -22.64
C HIS A 329 7.91 10.20 -21.30
N ALA A 330 8.45 8.97 -21.23
CA ALA A 330 9.11 8.44 -20.03
C ALA A 330 10.21 9.37 -19.48
N TYR A 331 10.89 10.10 -20.35
CA TYR A 331 11.96 11.07 -19.99
C TYR A 331 11.41 12.42 -19.47
N GLN A 332 10.10 12.63 -19.55
CA GLN A 332 9.41 13.81 -19.04
C GLN A 332 8.67 13.56 -17.73
N LEU A 333 8.52 12.28 -17.35
CA LEU A 333 7.89 11.86 -16.09
C LEU A 333 8.81 12.10 -14.89
N ASN A 334 8.20 12.31 -13.73
CA ASN A 334 8.87 11.95 -12.48
C ASN A 334 8.53 10.51 -12.13
N ILE A 335 9.53 9.78 -11.67
CA ILE A 335 9.41 8.40 -11.17
C ILE A 335 9.96 8.41 -9.75
N SER A 336 9.29 7.77 -8.79
CA SER A 336 9.90 7.55 -7.49
C SER A 336 9.38 6.27 -6.81
N SER A 337 10.25 5.66 -6.01
CA SER A 337 9.86 4.61 -5.08
C SER A 337 9.86 5.14 -3.66
N THR A 338 8.68 5.32 -3.10
CA THR A 338 8.50 5.73 -1.71
C THR A 338 8.81 4.60 -0.71
N LYS A 339 8.96 3.36 -1.21
CA LYS A 339 9.47 2.22 -0.41
C LYS A 339 10.92 2.42 0.06
N SER A 340 11.68 3.32 -0.55
CA SER A 340 12.98 3.73 -0.03
C SER A 340 12.89 4.33 1.38
N MET A 341 11.73 4.88 1.75
CA MET A 341 11.45 5.55 3.02
C MET A 341 10.56 4.72 3.95
N THR A 342 9.46 4.20 3.44
CA THR A 342 8.48 3.42 4.24
C THR A 342 8.85 1.96 4.42
N GLY A 343 9.80 1.44 3.63
CA GLY A 343 9.91 0.01 3.41
C GLY A 343 8.73 -0.52 2.57
N HIS A 344 8.68 -1.80 2.37
CA HIS A 344 7.61 -2.47 1.65
C HIS A 344 6.53 -2.97 2.60
N LEU A 345 5.37 -2.31 2.62
CA LEU A 345 4.25 -2.64 3.50
C LEU A 345 3.39 -3.81 2.98
N LEU A 346 3.92 -4.62 2.07
CA LEU A 346 3.26 -5.79 1.49
C LEU A 346 1.84 -5.47 0.99
N GLY A 347 0.81 -6.12 1.55
CA GLY A 347 -0.58 -5.90 1.13
C GLY A 347 -1.11 -4.48 1.36
N ALA A 348 -0.50 -3.70 2.23
CA ALA A 348 -0.87 -2.30 2.48
C ALA A 348 -0.18 -1.29 1.54
N ALA A 349 0.89 -1.72 0.84
CA ALA A 349 1.76 -0.81 0.09
C ALA A 349 1.00 0.06 -0.93
N GLY A 350 0.14 -0.55 -1.74
CA GLY A 350 -0.58 0.16 -2.81
C GLY A 350 -1.52 1.25 -2.31
N ALA A 351 -2.15 1.07 -1.14
CA ALA A 351 -3.02 2.10 -0.56
C ALA A 351 -2.19 3.30 -0.06
N VAL A 352 -1.06 3.05 0.61
CA VAL A 352 -0.13 4.11 1.02
C VAL A 352 0.35 4.89 -0.21
N GLU A 353 0.79 4.19 -1.24
CA GLU A 353 1.34 4.79 -2.47
C GLU A 353 0.29 5.56 -3.27
N ALA A 354 -0.95 5.06 -3.33
CA ALA A 354 -2.07 5.81 -3.92
C ALA A 354 -2.32 7.13 -3.16
N ILE A 355 -2.30 7.12 -1.83
CA ILE A 355 -2.41 8.34 -1.03
C ILE A 355 -1.25 9.29 -1.31
N LEU A 356 -0.01 8.80 -1.43
CA LEU A 356 1.14 9.64 -1.75
C LEU A 356 1.06 10.26 -3.16
N CYS A 357 0.48 9.54 -4.13
CA CYS A 357 0.14 10.11 -5.45
C CYS A 357 -0.90 11.23 -5.33
N ILE A 358 -1.93 11.05 -4.51
CA ILE A 358 -2.96 12.06 -4.24
C ILE A 358 -2.35 13.31 -3.59
N MET A 359 -1.48 13.11 -2.60
CA MET A 359 -0.78 14.22 -1.94
C MET A 359 0.14 14.96 -2.91
N ALA A 360 0.83 14.25 -3.82
CA ALA A 360 1.65 14.87 -4.85
C ALA A 360 0.83 15.77 -5.80
N ILE A 361 -0.39 15.36 -6.15
CA ILE A 361 -1.32 16.18 -6.96
C ILE A 361 -1.74 17.45 -6.20
N ASN A 362 -2.08 17.30 -4.91
CA ASN A 362 -2.62 18.43 -4.14
C ASN A 362 -1.55 19.47 -3.77
N ASP A 363 -0.35 19.02 -3.44
CA ASP A 363 0.72 19.88 -2.92
C ASP A 363 1.73 20.30 -4.01
N GLY A 364 1.68 19.65 -5.19
CA GLY A 364 2.66 19.92 -6.26
C GLY A 364 4.08 19.53 -5.87
N ILE A 365 4.24 18.45 -5.08
CA ILE A 365 5.54 17.94 -4.60
C ILE A 365 5.64 16.46 -4.92
N ILE A 366 6.63 16.09 -5.72
CA ILE A 366 6.95 14.69 -6.01
C ILE A 366 7.83 14.13 -4.91
N PRO A 367 7.44 13.01 -4.26
CA PRO A 367 8.27 12.31 -3.29
C PRO A 367 9.60 11.82 -3.86
N PRO A 368 10.70 11.80 -3.08
CA PRO A 368 11.98 11.29 -3.56
C PRO A 368 12.06 9.76 -3.50
N THR A 369 12.96 9.20 -4.32
CA THR A 369 13.62 7.93 -4.08
C THR A 369 14.91 8.22 -3.33
N ILE A 370 15.04 7.83 -2.07
CA ILE A 370 16.25 8.09 -1.28
C ILE A 370 17.29 6.96 -1.41
N ASN A 371 18.50 7.22 -0.94
CA ASN A 371 19.60 6.27 -0.79
C ASN A 371 20.33 5.89 -2.11
N HIS A 372 20.13 6.62 -3.19
CA HIS A 372 20.96 6.47 -4.37
C HIS A 372 22.24 7.30 -4.20
N ALA A 373 23.40 6.65 -4.23
CA ALA A 373 24.69 7.30 -4.12
C ALA A 373 25.32 7.59 -5.50
N GLU A 374 26.17 8.61 -5.59
CA GLU A 374 26.94 8.88 -6.80
C GLU A 374 27.83 7.67 -7.17
N GLY A 375 27.73 7.23 -8.41
CA GLY A 375 28.46 6.06 -8.92
C GLY A 375 27.87 4.69 -8.56
N ASP A 376 26.69 4.65 -7.92
CA ASP A 376 25.96 3.41 -7.63
C ASP A 376 24.93 3.09 -8.74
N ASP A 377 25.34 3.31 -9.99
CA ASP A 377 24.52 3.14 -11.18
C ASP A 377 24.53 1.68 -11.66
N ASP A 378 23.36 1.10 -11.86
CA ASP A 378 23.18 -0.23 -12.46
C ASP A 378 23.24 -0.10 -14.00
N PRO A 379 24.13 -0.82 -14.70
CA PRO A 379 24.30 -0.70 -16.14
C PRO A 379 23.06 -1.09 -16.97
N GLU A 380 22.09 -1.80 -16.38
CA GLU A 380 20.82 -2.16 -17.03
C GLU A 380 19.71 -1.11 -16.85
N ILE A 381 19.96 -0.06 -16.08
CA ILE A 381 18.98 1.01 -15.79
C ILE A 381 19.36 2.29 -16.55
N ASP A 382 18.37 2.92 -17.18
CA ASP A 382 18.55 4.18 -17.92
C ASP A 382 18.38 5.39 -17.02
N TYR A 383 19.47 5.96 -16.53
CA TYR A 383 19.47 7.12 -15.63
C TYR A 383 19.21 8.48 -16.32
N LYS A 384 18.83 8.47 -17.60
CA LYS A 384 18.24 9.65 -18.24
C LYS A 384 16.79 9.85 -17.77
N LEU A 385 16.16 8.80 -17.20
CA LEU A 385 14.87 8.89 -16.53
C LEU A 385 15.00 9.68 -15.23
N ASN A 386 13.97 10.45 -14.87
CA ASN A 386 13.97 11.21 -13.63
C ASN A 386 13.41 10.38 -12.46
N PHE A 387 14.26 9.63 -11.78
CA PHE A 387 13.90 8.83 -10.59
C PHE A 387 13.68 9.68 -9.33
N THR A 388 13.71 10.99 -9.42
CA THR A 388 13.53 11.92 -8.29
C THR A 388 14.47 11.59 -7.12
N PHE A 389 15.75 11.35 -7.39
CA PHE A 389 16.70 10.86 -6.40
C PHE A 389 16.93 11.85 -5.26
N ASN A 390 16.92 11.34 -4.04
CA ASN A 390 17.35 11.91 -2.78
C ASN A 390 16.63 13.18 -2.30
N LYS A 391 15.96 13.91 -3.19
CA LYS A 391 15.24 15.15 -2.84
C LYS A 391 13.90 15.22 -3.56
N ALA A 392 12.88 15.60 -2.81
CA ALA A 392 11.57 15.92 -3.38
C ALA A 392 11.67 17.03 -4.42
N GLN A 393 10.88 16.92 -5.49
CA GLN A 393 10.86 17.89 -6.58
C GLN A 393 9.50 18.61 -6.64
N LYS A 394 9.52 19.93 -6.75
CA LYS A 394 8.30 20.71 -7.00
C LYS A 394 7.89 20.59 -8.47
N ARG A 395 6.67 20.17 -8.69
CA ARG A 395 6.07 20.06 -10.03
C ARG A 395 4.55 20.06 -9.92
N GLU A 396 3.88 20.75 -10.83
CA GLU A 396 2.44 20.56 -10.98
C GLU A 396 2.17 19.14 -11.49
N VAL A 397 1.32 18.40 -10.78
CA VAL A 397 0.91 17.03 -11.10
C VAL A 397 -0.59 17.06 -11.42
N LYS A 398 -0.95 16.74 -12.65
CA LYS A 398 -2.35 16.64 -13.09
C LYS A 398 -2.87 15.22 -12.93
N ALA A 399 -2.02 14.24 -13.24
CA ALA A 399 -2.33 12.82 -13.03
C ALA A 399 -1.09 12.06 -12.58
N ALA A 400 -1.32 11.08 -11.70
CA ALA A 400 -0.30 10.18 -11.20
C ALA A 400 -0.76 8.72 -11.30
N LEU A 401 0.19 7.82 -11.53
CA LEU A 401 0.00 6.40 -11.66
C LEU A 401 0.75 5.68 -10.54
N SER A 402 0.10 4.74 -9.85
CA SER A 402 0.70 3.90 -8.82
C SER A 402 0.72 2.45 -9.25
N ASN A 403 1.90 1.82 -9.24
CA ASN A 403 2.12 0.42 -9.60
C ASN A 403 2.35 -0.45 -8.36
N THR A 404 1.73 -1.63 -8.35
CA THR A 404 2.03 -2.69 -7.37
C THR A 404 2.11 -4.04 -8.06
N PHE A 405 3.20 -4.78 -7.77
CA PHE A 405 3.45 -6.11 -8.34
C PHE A 405 3.64 -7.11 -7.21
N GLY A 406 2.83 -8.16 -7.19
CA GLY A 406 2.77 -9.13 -6.09
C GLY A 406 3.30 -10.50 -6.49
N PHE A 407 3.78 -11.26 -5.51
CA PHE A 407 4.07 -12.68 -5.66
C PHE A 407 2.85 -13.41 -6.22
N GLY A 408 3.07 -14.42 -7.06
CA GLY A 408 2.03 -15.03 -7.88
C GLY A 408 1.88 -14.36 -9.26
N GLY A 409 2.65 -13.30 -9.52
CA GLY A 409 2.58 -12.51 -10.75
C GLY A 409 1.37 -11.59 -10.81
N HIS A 410 0.82 -11.21 -9.65
CA HIS A 410 -0.31 -10.29 -9.55
C HIS A 410 0.15 -8.85 -9.77
N ASN A 411 -0.36 -8.19 -10.78
CA ASN A 411 -0.06 -6.79 -11.07
C ASN A 411 -1.32 -5.95 -10.98
N ALA A 412 -1.26 -4.84 -10.25
CA ALA A 412 -2.32 -3.86 -10.14
C ALA A 412 -1.78 -2.44 -10.31
N CYS A 413 -2.58 -1.59 -10.94
CA CYS A 413 -2.24 -0.18 -11.18
C CYS A 413 -3.49 0.68 -10.96
N ALA A 414 -3.30 1.84 -10.35
CA ALA A 414 -4.35 2.85 -10.18
C ALA A 414 -3.86 4.20 -10.71
N ILE A 415 -4.73 4.89 -11.44
CA ILE A 415 -4.50 6.26 -11.93
C ILE A 415 -5.41 7.20 -11.16
N VAL A 416 -4.81 8.19 -10.52
CA VAL A 416 -5.49 9.30 -9.87
C VAL A 416 -5.22 10.58 -10.63
N LYS A 417 -6.24 11.43 -10.77
CA LYS A 417 -6.10 12.71 -11.46
C LYS A 417 -6.71 13.85 -10.67
N LYS A 418 -6.21 15.05 -10.90
CA LYS A 418 -6.78 16.30 -10.34
C LYS A 418 -8.26 16.37 -10.66
N PHE A 419 -9.07 16.62 -9.63
CA PHE A 419 -10.50 16.76 -9.82
C PHE A 419 -10.82 18.06 -10.59
N VAL A 420 -11.63 17.93 -11.62
CA VAL A 420 -12.22 19.04 -12.37
C VAL A 420 -13.73 18.82 -12.39
N LYS A 421 -14.46 19.83 -11.91
CA LYS A 421 -15.92 19.82 -11.79
C LYS A 421 -16.58 19.80 -13.17
#